data_fdebe6399a95b25b996f07f55b1db01b
#
_entry.id   fdebe6399a95b25b996f07f55b1db01b
#
_cell.length_a   1.000
_cell.length_b   1.000
_cell.length_c   1.000
_cell.angle_alpha   90.00
_cell.angle_beta   90.00
_cell.angle_gamma   90.00
#
_symmetry.space_group_name_H-M   'P 1'
#
loop_
_entity.id
_entity.type
_entity.pdbx_description
1 polymer ?
#
loop_
_entity_poly.entity_id
_entity_poly.type
_entity_poly.pdbx_seq_one_letter_code
_entity_poly.pdbx_strand_id
1 'polypeptide(L)'
;LALLLIVISSHVNIAFSYDWAADTEPAYRITLKDGSTLIGNINSEDDTAITFTTISGLEIVIELEKIDRVKPLSGEIREGRYIRYDPNSTRLLFAPTARPLKSGQGYVALYEFYLGFFGIGVGDIITLGGGFSIFPGLEEQIYYFAPKITPIQYENLDISAGVIHLGFTGDSDIGAGILYTAGTYGSRTTALTVGLGWGYLGEEVGDHPVVVLGGEVQLSNSIKLLTENWFPPGTDFSMVSLGIRFFGENLSTDLGFFVPTGIDGQGAIFFPWVNFVYNFGH
;
A
#
# COMPACT_ATOMS: atom_id res chain seq x y z
N LEU A 1 16.18 -16.74 -14.28
CA LEU A 1 14.73 -16.64 -14.02
C LEU A 1 14.12 -17.97 -13.64
N ALA A 2 14.57 -19.09 -14.23
CA ALA A 2 14.08 -20.44 -13.93
C ALA A 2 14.46 -20.96 -12.53
N LEU A 3 15.58 -20.51 -11.96
CA LEU A 3 16.04 -20.98 -10.64
C LEU A 3 15.26 -20.39 -9.46
N LEU A 4 14.71 -19.18 -9.59
CA LEU A 4 13.92 -18.55 -8.54
C LEU A 4 12.49 -19.10 -8.45
N LEU A 5 11.97 -19.62 -9.57
CA LEU A 5 10.66 -20.30 -9.63
C LEU A 5 10.70 -21.74 -9.09
N ILE A 6 11.86 -22.40 -9.11
CA ILE A 6 12.00 -23.79 -8.65
C ILE A 6 12.09 -23.91 -7.12
N VAL A 7 12.57 -22.88 -6.41
CA VAL A 7 12.64 -22.89 -4.94
C VAL A 7 11.26 -22.67 -4.28
N ILE A 8 10.29 -22.08 -5.00
CA ILE A 8 8.93 -21.87 -4.49
C ILE A 8 8.02 -23.10 -4.72
N SER A 9 8.41 -24.04 -5.58
CA SER A 9 7.57 -25.18 -5.97
C SER A 9 7.65 -26.41 -5.06
N SER A 10 8.53 -26.44 -4.08
CA SER A 10 8.64 -27.56 -3.14
C SER A 10 8.24 -27.13 -1.72
N HIS A 11 7.01 -27.51 -1.31
CA HIS A 11 6.48 -27.54 0.06
C HIS A 11 5.76 -26.31 0.63
N VAL A 12 5.23 -25.42 -0.17
CA VAL A 12 4.14 -24.56 0.29
C VAL A 12 2.89 -24.93 -0.50
N ASN A 13 2.09 -25.87 0.04
CA ASN A 13 0.68 -26.01 -0.33
C ASN A 13 -0.02 -24.76 0.21
N ILE A 14 0.14 -23.62 -0.46
CA ILE A 14 -0.77 -22.50 -0.33
C ILE A 14 -2.03 -22.98 -1.07
N ALA A 15 -2.94 -23.59 -0.35
CA ALA A 15 -4.28 -23.80 -0.83
C ALA A 15 -4.88 -22.41 -1.04
N PHE A 16 -4.88 -21.94 -2.27
CA PHE A 16 -5.70 -20.82 -2.71
C PHE A 16 -7.18 -21.25 -2.78
N SER A 17 -7.73 -21.71 -1.66
CA SER A 17 -9.18 -21.74 -1.50
C SER A 17 -9.59 -20.41 -0.90
N TYR A 18 -9.67 -19.38 -1.73
CA TYR A 18 -10.14 -18.09 -1.35
C TYR A 18 -11.64 -18.04 -1.59
N ASP A 19 -12.42 -18.11 -0.52
CA ASP A 19 -13.86 -17.85 -0.56
C ASP A 19 -14.04 -16.33 -0.62
N TRP A 20 -14.43 -15.82 -1.79
CA TRP A 20 -14.48 -14.40 -2.12
C TRP A 20 -15.71 -13.67 -1.60
N ALA A 21 -16.65 -14.37 -1.03
CA ALA A 21 -17.95 -13.85 -0.63
C ALA A 21 -18.17 -13.99 0.88
N ALA A 22 -17.40 -13.28 1.68
CA ALA A 22 -17.80 -13.04 3.05
C ALA A 22 -18.29 -11.58 3.16
N ASP A 23 -19.55 -11.39 3.52
CA ASP A 23 -20.05 -10.13 4.10
C ASP A 23 -19.15 -9.81 5.30
N THR A 24 -18.14 -8.98 5.08
CA THR A 24 -17.22 -8.59 6.14
C THR A 24 -17.86 -7.47 6.93
N GLU A 25 -18.41 -7.80 8.09
CA GLU A 25 -18.89 -6.80 9.02
C GLU A 25 -17.70 -5.97 9.57
N PRO A 26 -17.86 -4.65 9.71
CA PRO A 26 -16.81 -3.79 10.22
C PRO A 26 -16.43 -4.18 11.65
N ALA A 27 -15.14 -4.36 11.89
CA ALA A 27 -14.63 -4.66 13.22
C ALA A 27 -14.50 -3.38 14.04
N TYR A 28 -14.83 -3.49 15.32
CA TYR A 28 -14.72 -2.39 16.29
C TYR A 28 -13.84 -2.79 17.47
N ARG A 29 -13.18 -1.80 18.02
CA ARG A 29 -12.55 -1.88 19.36
C ARG A 29 -13.36 -1.06 20.33
N ILE A 30 -13.90 -1.71 21.37
CA ILE A 30 -14.54 -1.04 22.50
C ILE A 30 -13.55 -1.04 23.67
N THR A 31 -13.22 0.14 24.17
CA THR A 31 -12.43 0.32 25.38
C THR A 31 -13.40 0.70 26.51
N LEU A 32 -13.37 -0.05 27.60
CA LEU A 32 -14.18 0.20 28.77
C LEU A 32 -13.48 1.16 29.74
N LYS A 33 -14.22 1.80 30.64
CA LYS A 33 -13.68 2.73 31.66
C LYS A 33 -12.72 2.09 32.66
N ASP A 34 -12.78 0.77 32.81
CA ASP A 34 -11.83 0.00 33.62
C ASP A 34 -10.50 -0.31 32.90
N GLY A 35 -10.37 0.12 31.62
CA GLY A 35 -9.22 -0.12 30.76
C GLY A 35 -9.29 -1.42 29.95
N SER A 36 -10.31 -2.26 30.15
CA SER A 36 -10.52 -3.48 29.38
C SER A 36 -10.79 -3.14 27.91
N THR A 37 -10.35 -4.01 27.00
CA THR A 37 -10.52 -3.80 25.56
C THR A 37 -11.14 -5.03 24.92
N LEU A 38 -12.18 -4.82 24.13
CA LEU A 38 -12.90 -5.84 23.37
C LEU A 38 -12.76 -5.55 21.88
N ILE A 39 -12.61 -6.61 21.08
CA ILE A 39 -12.64 -6.52 19.60
C ILE A 39 -13.74 -7.44 19.10
N GLY A 40 -14.54 -6.95 18.16
CA GLY A 40 -15.68 -7.68 17.62
C GLY A 40 -16.54 -6.80 16.71
N ASN A 41 -17.79 -7.20 16.55
CA ASN A 41 -18.79 -6.53 15.73
C ASN A 41 -19.88 -5.93 16.61
N ILE A 42 -20.39 -4.75 16.26
CA ILE A 42 -21.59 -4.16 16.88
C ILE A 42 -22.81 -4.70 16.14
N ASN A 43 -23.65 -5.48 16.83
CA ASN A 43 -24.86 -6.05 16.24
C ASN A 43 -26.04 -5.06 16.30
N SER A 44 -26.17 -4.36 17.42
CA SER A 44 -27.18 -3.34 17.62
C SER A 44 -26.75 -2.35 18.70
N GLU A 45 -27.31 -1.16 18.66
CA GLU A 45 -27.13 -0.09 19.63
C GLU A 45 -28.48 0.51 19.97
N ASP A 46 -28.73 0.74 21.24
CA ASP A 46 -29.88 1.47 21.75
C ASP A 46 -29.43 2.61 22.67
N ASP A 47 -30.38 3.33 23.28
CA ASP A 47 -30.09 4.50 24.13
C ASP A 47 -29.32 4.16 25.41
N THR A 48 -29.17 2.89 25.75
CA THR A 48 -28.58 2.43 27.03
C THR A 48 -27.41 1.48 26.89
N ALA A 49 -27.36 0.71 25.79
CA ALA A 49 -26.41 -0.38 25.64
C ALA A 49 -26.06 -0.68 24.17
N ILE A 50 -24.93 -1.34 23.98
CA ILE A 50 -24.49 -1.94 22.71
C ILE A 50 -24.51 -3.46 22.86
N THR A 51 -25.18 -4.15 21.92
CA THR A 51 -25.02 -5.59 21.76
C THR A 51 -23.81 -5.85 20.85
N PHE A 52 -22.85 -6.58 21.38
CA PHE A 52 -21.53 -6.75 20.78
C PHE A 52 -21.14 -8.23 20.69
N THR A 53 -20.74 -8.69 19.49
CA THR A 53 -20.19 -10.03 19.30
C THR A 53 -18.68 -9.96 19.26
N THR A 54 -18.03 -10.60 20.23
CA THR A 54 -16.56 -10.69 20.28
C THR A 54 -16.01 -11.54 19.15
N ILE A 55 -14.71 -11.43 18.84
CA ILE A 55 -14.02 -12.29 17.85
C ILE A 55 -14.14 -13.78 18.14
N SER A 56 -14.36 -14.17 19.41
CA SER A 56 -14.60 -15.57 19.80
C SER A 56 -16.05 -16.01 19.60
N GLY A 57 -16.94 -15.12 19.11
CA GLY A 57 -18.36 -15.42 18.89
C GLY A 57 -19.24 -15.29 20.12
N LEU A 58 -18.71 -14.72 21.23
CA LEU A 58 -19.50 -14.49 22.42
C LEU A 58 -20.29 -13.18 22.25
N GLU A 59 -21.61 -13.25 22.34
CA GLU A 59 -22.47 -12.09 22.39
C GLU A 59 -22.57 -11.55 23.82
N ILE A 60 -22.36 -10.24 23.97
CA ILE A 60 -22.39 -9.53 25.23
C ILE A 60 -23.14 -8.20 25.06
N VAL A 61 -23.84 -7.79 26.12
CA VAL A 61 -24.48 -6.48 26.21
C VAL A 61 -23.62 -5.56 27.07
N ILE A 62 -23.23 -4.43 26.52
CA ILE A 62 -22.34 -3.45 27.18
C ILE A 62 -23.13 -2.16 27.38
N GLU A 63 -23.33 -1.76 28.63
CA GLU A 63 -23.97 -0.50 28.97
C GLU A 63 -23.12 0.68 28.49
N LEU A 64 -23.72 1.68 27.82
CA LEU A 64 -23.02 2.84 27.28
C LEU A 64 -22.20 3.60 28.33
N GLU A 65 -22.72 3.64 29.57
CA GLU A 65 -22.03 4.30 30.71
C GLU A 65 -20.68 3.62 31.08
N LYS A 66 -20.48 2.36 30.71
CA LYS A 66 -19.22 1.62 30.95
C LYS A 66 -18.20 1.82 29.85
N ILE A 67 -18.61 2.37 28.73
CA ILE A 67 -17.75 2.57 27.55
C ILE A 67 -16.97 3.89 27.71
N ASP A 68 -15.65 3.80 27.52
CA ASP A 68 -14.77 4.97 27.38
C ASP A 68 -14.66 5.40 25.92
N ARG A 69 -14.47 4.43 25.01
CA ARG A 69 -14.26 4.70 23.59
C ARG A 69 -14.71 3.54 22.70
N VAL A 70 -15.33 3.87 21.58
CA VAL A 70 -15.58 2.98 20.45
C VAL A 70 -14.73 3.45 19.28
N LYS A 71 -13.93 2.56 18.69
CA LYS A 71 -13.10 2.84 17.53
C LYS A 71 -13.34 1.82 16.43
N PRO A 72 -13.73 2.22 15.20
CA PRO A 72 -13.72 1.32 14.07
C PRO A 72 -12.28 0.89 13.77
N LEU A 73 -12.09 -0.36 13.37
CA LEU A 73 -10.81 -0.93 13.02
C LEU A 73 -10.73 -1.16 11.50
N SER A 74 -9.58 -0.84 10.93
CA SER A 74 -9.28 -1.19 9.54
C SER A 74 -8.88 -2.67 9.49
N GLY A 75 -9.85 -3.52 9.13
CA GLY A 75 -9.67 -4.97 9.09
C GLY A 75 -11.00 -5.70 9.07
N GLU A 76 -10.93 -7.00 9.10
CA GLU A 76 -12.09 -7.90 9.11
C GLU A 76 -11.96 -8.97 10.20
N ILE A 77 -13.08 -9.54 10.60
CA ILE A 77 -13.11 -10.74 11.43
C ILE A 77 -13.37 -11.94 10.52
N ARG A 78 -12.40 -12.86 10.47
CA ARG A 78 -12.48 -14.09 9.69
C ARG A 78 -12.09 -15.28 10.57
N GLU A 79 -12.92 -16.31 10.61
CA GLU A 79 -12.68 -17.53 11.37
C GLU A 79 -12.28 -17.28 12.84
N GLY A 80 -12.95 -16.35 13.50
CA GLY A 80 -12.69 -16.01 14.89
C GLY A 80 -11.35 -15.30 15.13
N ARG A 81 -10.80 -14.65 14.11
CA ARG A 81 -9.56 -13.86 14.20
C ARG A 81 -9.76 -12.49 13.57
N TYR A 82 -9.24 -11.48 14.21
CA TYR A 82 -9.15 -10.16 13.61
C TYR A 82 -7.94 -10.10 12.66
N ILE A 83 -8.19 -9.76 11.41
CA ILE A 83 -7.18 -9.54 10.37
C ILE A 83 -7.11 -8.05 10.10
N ARG A 84 -6.00 -7.42 10.52
CA ARG A 84 -5.76 -6.00 10.27
C ARG A 84 -5.37 -5.81 8.81
N TYR A 85 -5.94 -4.79 8.16
CA TYR A 85 -5.48 -4.36 6.85
C TYR A 85 -4.26 -3.45 6.94
N ASP A 86 -3.36 -3.59 5.97
CA ASP A 86 -2.25 -2.68 5.78
C ASP A 86 -2.76 -1.29 5.40
N PRO A 87 -2.51 -0.25 6.23
CA PRO A 87 -2.97 1.10 5.95
C PRO A 87 -2.26 1.72 4.73
N ASN A 88 -1.07 1.21 4.35
CA ASN A 88 -0.27 1.70 3.22
C ASN A 88 -0.48 0.85 1.96
N SER A 89 -1.72 0.42 1.68
CA SER A 89 -2.05 -0.49 0.56
C SER A 89 -2.03 0.16 -0.82
N THR A 90 -1.88 1.50 -0.92
CA THR A 90 -1.94 2.25 -2.19
C THR A 90 -0.64 2.23 -2.98
N ARG A 91 0.39 1.59 -2.45
CA ARG A 91 1.70 1.42 -3.11
C ARG A 91 2.38 0.12 -2.70
N LEU A 92 3.24 -0.36 -3.57
CA LEU A 92 4.20 -1.41 -3.30
C LEU A 92 5.36 -0.83 -2.45
N LEU A 93 6.60 -1.01 -2.82
CA LEU A 93 7.72 -0.31 -2.19
C LEU A 93 7.71 1.18 -2.57
N PHE A 94 7.67 1.48 -3.86
CA PHE A 94 7.58 2.82 -4.44
C PHE A 94 6.43 2.97 -5.41
N ALA A 95 6.29 2.03 -6.36
CA ALA A 95 5.27 2.08 -7.40
C ALA A 95 3.85 2.09 -6.82
N PRO A 96 2.94 2.89 -7.38
CA PRO A 96 1.55 2.91 -6.95
C PRO A 96 0.86 1.59 -7.31
N THR A 97 0.04 1.08 -6.38
CA THR A 97 -1.01 0.12 -6.72
C THR A 97 -2.19 0.86 -7.36
N ALA A 98 -3.13 0.11 -7.93
CA ALA A 98 -4.35 0.73 -8.46
C ALA A 98 -5.33 1.17 -7.36
N ARG A 99 -5.17 0.74 -6.11
CA ARG A 99 -6.08 1.05 -5.00
C ARG A 99 -6.10 2.56 -4.69
N PRO A 100 -7.29 3.18 -4.54
CA PRO A 100 -7.40 4.57 -4.14
C PRO A 100 -7.18 4.76 -2.63
N LEU A 101 -6.85 5.97 -2.22
CA LEU A 101 -7.19 6.46 -0.88
C LEU A 101 -8.66 6.84 -0.87
N LYS A 102 -9.39 6.43 0.17
CA LYS A 102 -10.77 6.84 0.36
C LYS A 102 -10.84 8.30 0.84
N SER A 103 -12.01 8.91 0.70
CA SER A 103 -12.22 10.29 1.12
C SER A 103 -11.84 10.51 2.59
N GLY A 104 -10.98 11.48 2.85
CA GLY A 104 -10.44 11.79 4.18
C GLY A 104 -9.28 10.90 4.63
N GLN A 105 -8.96 9.82 3.93
CA GLN A 105 -7.74 9.07 4.16
C GLN A 105 -6.53 9.78 3.57
N GLY A 106 -5.41 9.65 4.24
CA GLY A 106 -4.16 10.21 3.74
C GLY A 106 -2.94 9.61 4.42
N TYR A 107 -1.79 10.03 3.95
CA TYR A 107 -0.52 9.65 4.55
C TYR A 107 0.52 10.76 4.41
N VAL A 108 1.52 10.70 5.31
CA VAL A 108 2.80 11.39 5.18
C VAL A 108 3.87 10.33 5.23
N ALA A 109 4.83 10.40 4.31
CA ALA A 109 5.88 9.39 4.15
C ALA A 109 7.25 10.04 4.03
N LEU A 110 8.27 9.28 4.44
CA LEU A 110 9.66 9.61 4.24
C LEU A 110 10.37 8.41 3.63
N TYR A 111 10.85 8.56 2.38
CA TYR A 111 11.61 7.54 1.66
C TYR A 111 13.08 7.89 1.70
N GLU A 112 13.94 6.88 1.91
CA GLU A 112 15.40 7.02 1.91
C GLU A 112 15.89 8.19 2.78
N PHE A 113 15.12 8.53 3.85
CA PHE A 113 15.37 9.64 4.79
C PHE A 113 15.34 11.05 4.19
N TYR A 114 15.29 11.19 2.87
CA TYR A 114 15.41 12.50 2.21
C TYR A 114 14.22 12.86 1.31
N LEU A 115 13.39 11.90 0.96
CA LEU A 115 12.27 12.11 0.04
C LEU A 115 10.97 12.14 0.83
N GLY A 116 10.51 13.35 1.20
CA GLY A 116 9.24 13.59 1.85
C GLY A 116 8.09 13.45 0.85
N PHE A 117 7.04 12.71 1.19
CA PHE A 117 5.88 12.47 0.35
C PHE A 117 4.60 12.56 1.17
N PHE A 118 3.52 13.03 0.55
CA PHE A 118 2.18 13.00 1.14
C PHE A 118 1.15 12.55 0.11
N GLY A 119 0.02 12.09 0.60
CA GLY A 119 -1.14 11.76 -0.24
C GLY A 119 -2.43 11.93 0.52
N ILE A 120 -3.48 12.31 -0.20
CA ILE A 120 -4.84 12.45 0.34
C ILE A 120 -5.86 11.93 -0.67
N GLY A 121 -6.89 11.25 -0.17
CA GLY A 121 -8.02 10.76 -0.96
C GLY A 121 -9.14 11.80 -1.06
N VAL A 122 -9.70 11.93 -2.27
CA VAL A 122 -10.82 12.84 -2.58
C VAL A 122 -11.90 12.05 -3.33
N GLY A 123 -13.10 12.00 -2.77
CA GLY A 123 -14.26 11.38 -3.40
C GLY A 123 -14.10 9.89 -3.72
N ASP A 124 -13.30 9.16 -2.96
CA ASP A 124 -13.05 7.71 -3.08
C ASP A 124 -12.44 7.24 -4.43
N ILE A 125 -12.18 8.15 -5.34
CA ILE A 125 -11.72 7.88 -6.70
C ILE A 125 -10.36 8.53 -6.96
N ILE A 126 -10.14 9.73 -6.44
CA ILE A 126 -8.95 10.54 -6.70
C ILE A 126 -8.00 10.43 -5.50
N THR A 127 -6.74 10.20 -5.78
CA THR A 127 -5.64 10.34 -4.83
C THR A 127 -4.75 11.47 -5.31
N LEU A 128 -4.64 12.54 -4.52
CA LEU A 128 -3.69 13.61 -4.77
C LEU A 128 -2.45 13.35 -3.95
N GLY A 129 -1.31 13.25 -4.60
CA GLY A 129 -0.02 13.02 -3.96
C GLY A 129 1.03 14.01 -4.42
N GLY A 130 2.03 14.21 -3.59
CA GLY A 130 3.16 15.06 -3.90
C GLY A 130 4.17 15.08 -2.78
N GLY A 131 5.22 15.86 -2.96
CA GLY A 131 6.27 15.98 -1.97
C GLY A 131 7.49 16.73 -2.48
N PHE A 132 8.53 16.69 -1.69
CA PHE A 132 9.81 17.29 -2.03
C PHE A 132 10.96 16.56 -1.33
N SER A 133 12.14 16.69 -1.91
CA SER A 133 13.37 16.18 -1.29
C SER A 133 13.86 17.15 -0.20
N ILE A 134 14.63 16.62 0.74
CA ILE A 134 15.26 17.37 1.83
C ILE A 134 16.74 16.98 1.84
N PHE A 135 17.45 17.21 0.73
CA PHE A 135 18.89 16.91 0.67
C PHE A 135 19.69 18.03 1.34
N PRO A 136 20.36 17.78 2.46
CA PRO A 136 21.15 18.79 3.14
C PRO A 136 22.30 19.30 2.25
N GLY A 137 22.42 20.63 2.14
CA GLY A 137 23.51 21.27 1.41
C GLY A 137 23.31 21.37 -0.11
N LEU A 138 22.21 20.92 -0.66
CA LEU A 138 21.83 21.20 -2.04
C LEU A 138 20.98 22.46 -2.09
N GLU A 139 21.32 23.37 -3.00
CA GLU A 139 20.53 24.61 -3.25
C GLU A 139 19.22 24.28 -3.96
N GLU A 140 19.25 23.29 -4.87
CA GLU A 140 18.09 22.82 -5.59
C GLU A 140 17.55 21.53 -4.97
N GLN A 141 16.24 21.50 -4.77
CA GLN A 141 15.52 20.34 -4.27
C GLN A 141 14.59 19.79 -5.37
N ILE A 142 14.29 18.49 -5.29
CA ILE A 142 13.33 17.85 -6.17
C ILE A 142 11.95 18.02 -5.56
N TYR A 143 10.97 18.44 -6.36
CA TYR A 143 9.57 18.33 -5.99
C TYR A 143 8.88 17.28 -6.85
N TYR A 144 7.85 16.66 -6.31
CA TYR A 144 7.04 15.68 -7.04
C TYR A 144 5.56 16.02 -6.93
N PHE A 145 4.84 15.69 -8.00
CA PHE A 145 3.40 15.74 -8.05
C PHE A 145 2.89 14.42 -8.61
N ALA A 146 1.99 13.73 -7.89
CA ALA A 146 1.60 12.37 -8.19
C ALA A 146 0.08 12.15 -8.03
N PRO A 147 -0.76 12.80 -8.85
CA PRO A 147 -2.19 12.53 -8.88
C PRO A 147 -2.49 11.18 -9.53
N LYS A 148 -3.49 10.50 -8.98
CA LYS A 148 -4.00 9.23 -9.48
C LYS A 148 -5.52 9.24 -9.44
N ILE A 149 -6.16 8.70 -10.47
CA ILE A 149 -7.59 8.40 -10.52
C ILE A 149 -7.80 6.89 -10.60
N THR A 150 -8.74 6.36 -9.82
CA THR A 150 -9.13 4.94 -9.82
C THR A 150 -10.61 4.82 -10.19
N PRO A 151 -10.94 4.89 -11.49
CA PRO A 151 -12.32 4.90 -11.93
C PRO A 151 -13.01 3.53 -11.88
N ILE A 152 -12.24 2.44 -11.85
CA ILE A 152 -12.77 1.08 -11.79
C ILE A 152 -12.36 0.47 -10.45
N GLN A 153 -13.35 0.14 -9.65
CA GLN A 153 -13.21 -0.47 -8.33
C GLN A 153 -14.25 -1.58 -8.23
N TYR A 154 -13.79 -2.80 -8.39
CA TYR A 154 -14.56 -4.01 -8.12
C TYR A 154 -14.04 -4.65 -6.84
N GLU A 155 -14.75 -5.66 -6.35
CA GLU A 155 -14.41 -6.38 -5.12
C GLU A 155 -12.93 -6.82 -5.07
N ASN A 156 -12.38 -7.27 -6.21
CA ASN A 156 -11.04 -7.83 -6.31
C ASN A 156 -10.17 -7.17 -7.38
N LEU A 157 -10.65 -6.13 -8.04
CA LEU A 157 -9.94 -5.48 -9.15
C LEU A 157 -10.11 -3.98 -9.07
N ASP A 158 -9.01 -3.30 -8.91
CA ASP A 158 -8.91 -1.86 -9.10
C ASP A 158 -8.12 -1.57 -10.38
N ILE A 159 -8.55 -0.55 -11.15
CA ILE A 159 -7.80 -0.02 -12.28
C ILE A 159 -7.66 1.48 -12.11
N SER A 160 -6.44 1.97 -12.25
CA SER A 160 -6.09 3.38 -12.07
C SER A 160 -5.25 3.91 -13.22
N ALA A 161 -5.26 5.22 -13.36
CA ALA A 161 -4.32 5.97 -14.19
C ALA A 161 -3.80 7.16 -13.37
N GLY A 162 -2.58 7.60 -13.69
CA GLY A 162 -1.97 8.70 -12.97
C GLY A 162 -0.70 9.20 -13.64
N VAL A 163 -0.09 10.16 -12.98
CA VAL A 163 1.22 10.70 -13.35
C VAL A 163 2.09 10.79 -12.10
N ILE A 164 3.38 10.55 -12.26
CA ILE A 164 4.42 10.95 -11.31
C ILE A 164 5.28 11.95 -12.05
N HIS A 165 5.18 13.21 -11.68
CA HIS A 165 5.98 14.31 -12.24
C HIS A 165 7.05 14.71 -11.24
N LEU A 166 8.27 14.92 -11.75
CA LEU A 166 9.44 15.37 -11.01
C LEU A 166 9.92 16.68 -11.62
N GLY A 167 10.23 17.66 -10.81
CA GLY A 167 10.85 18.90 -11.20
C GLY A 167 11.87 19.35 -10.16
N PHE A 168 12.65 20.39 -10.50
CA PHE A 168 13.65 20.99 -9.62
C PHE A 168 13.22 22.39 -9.19
N THR A 169 13.59 22.82 -7.99
CA THR A 169 13.24 24.16 -7.46
C THR A 169 14.06 25.30 -8.08
N GLY A 170 15.06 24.99 -8.89
CA GLY A 170 15.91 25.97 -9.60
C GLY A 170 15.34 26.39 -10.97
N ASP A 171 16.19 27.05 -11.75
CA ASP A 171 15.84 27.61 -13.08
C ASP A 171 15.67 26.55 -14.21
N SER A 172 15.71 25.28 -13.91
CA SER A 172 15.54 24.24 -14.92
C SER A 172 14.05 24.01 -15.22
N ASP A 173 13.57 24.50 -16.33
CA ASP A 173 12.22 24.26 -16.86
C ASP A 173 11.98 22.80 -17.32
N ILE A 174 12.96 21.92 -17.12
CA ILE A 174 12.89 20.54 -17.60
C ILE A 174 12.29 19.66 -16.50
N GLY A 175 11.01 19.34 -16.65
CA GLY A 175 10.35 18.32 -15.84
C GLY A 175 10.51 16.92 -16.44
N ALA A 176 10.58 15.90 -15.60
CA ALA A 176 10.57 14.50 -16.01
C ALA A 176 9.44 13.76 -15.26
N GLY A 177 9.03 12.63 -15.80
CA GLY A 177 8.02 11.85 -15.08
C GLY A 177 7.58 10.59 -15.81
N ILE A 178 6.51 9.99 -15.29
CA ILE A 178 5.87 8.80 -15.85
C ILE A 178 4.37 9.03 -15.87
N LEU A 179 3.76 8.90 -17.04
CA LEU A 179 2.32 8.70 -17.22
C LEU A 179 2.06 7.22 -17.10
N TYR A 180 1.16 6.79 -16.23
CA TYR A 180 0.97 5.37 -16.00
C TYR A 180 -0.50 4.95 -15.91
N THR A 181 -0.73 3.68 -16.16
CA THR A 181 -1.94 2.94 -15.78
C THR A 181 -1.53 1.72 -14.96
N ALA A 182 -2.35 1.35 -13.99
CA ALA A 182 -2.11 0.19 -13.15
C ALA A 182 -3.41 -0.58 -12.92
N GLY A 183 -3.28 -1.90 -12.83
CA GLY A 183 -4.31 -2.82 -12.39
C GLY A 183 -3.84 -3.58 -11.15
N THR A 184 -4.64 -3.63 -10.11
CA THR A 184 -4.37 -4.44 -8.91
C THR A 184 -5.48 -5.45 -8.74
N TYR A 185 -5.13 -6.73 -8.76
CA TYR A 185 -6.05 -7.85 -8.60
C TYR A 185 -5.72 -8.64 -7.33
N GLY A 186 -6.69 -8.81 -6.48
CA GLY A 186 -6.57 -9.55 -5.23
C GLY A 186 -7.27 -8.90 -4.05
N SER A 187 -7.08 -9.47 -2.87
CA SER A 187 -7.64 -8.97 -1.62
C SER A 187 -6.78 -7.89 -0.97
N ARG A 188 -7.20 -7.40 0.20
CA ARG A 188 -6.39 -6.50 1.04
C ARG A 188 -5.14 -7.16 1.62
N THR A 189 -5.13 -8.50 1.69
CA THR A 189 -4.03 -9.27 2.27
C THR A 189 -3.09 -9.87 1.24
N THR A 190 -3.58 -10.16 0.03
CA THR A 190 -2.79 -10.78 -1.04
C THR A 190 -3.23 -10.22 -2.38
N ALA A 191 -2.31 -9.65 -3.15
CA ALA A 191 -2.63 -9.11 -4.46
C ALA A 191 -1.42 -9.09 -5.40
N LEU A 192 -1.75 -8.97 -6.69
CA LEU A 192 -0.82 -8.70 -7.78
C LEU A 192 -1.14 -7.34 -8.39
N THR A 193 -0.11 -6.59 -8.75
CA THR A 193 -0.22 -5.31 -9.44
C THR A 193 0.57 -5.37 -10.74
N VAL A 194 -0.06 -4.95 -11.83
CA VAL A 194 0.58 -4.75 -13.13
C VAL A 194 0.45 -3.27 -13.50
N GLY A 195 1.57 -2.64 -13.83
CA GLY A 195 1.63 -1.26 -14.27
C GLY A 195 2.25 -1.14 -15.65
N LEU A 196 1.78 -0.16 -16.43
CA LEU A 196 2.38 0.30 -17.68
C LEU A 196 2.65 1.79 -17.53
N GLY A 197 3.89 2.22 -17.74
CA GLY A 197 4.29 3.61 -17.53
C GLY A 197 5.10 4.15 -18.71
N TRP A 198 4.67 5.28 -19.28
CA TRP A 198 5.41 6.00 -20.31
C TRP A 198 6.22 7.12 -19.67
N GLY A 199 7.54 6.96 -19.70
CA GLY A 199 8.46 8.02 -19.24
C GLY A 199 8.38 9.23 -20.16
N TYR A 200 8.56 10.43 -19.60
CA TYR A 200 8.72 11.66 -20.39
C TYR A 200 9.81 12.54 -19.79
N LEU A 201 10.44 13.34 -20.66
CA LEU A 201 11.43 14.36 -20.31
C LEU A 201 11.12 15.63 -21.10
N GLY A 202 10.76 16.70 -20.40
CA GLY A 202 10.22 17.90 -21.05
C GLY A 202 8.95 17.59 -21.85
N GLU A 203 8.97 17.83 -23.15
CA GLU A 203 7.86 17.54 -24.06
C GLU A 203 7.96 16.17 -24.76
N GLU A 204 9.07 15.46 -24.59
CA GLU A 204 9.31 14.17 -25.24
C GLU A 204 8.76 13.03 -24.39
N VAL A 205 7.87 12.22 -24.96
CA VAL A 205 7.31 11.01 -24.36
C VAL A 205 7.94 9.78 -24.99
N GLY A 206 8.36 8.82 -24.19
CA GLY A 206 8.94 7.58 -24.68
C GLY A 206 7.97 6.75 -25.51
N ASP A 207 8.45 6.10 -26.55
CA ASP A 207 7.63 5.32 -27.51
C ASP A 207 7.03 4.05 -26.89
N HIS A 208 7.68 3.48 -25.88
CA HIS A 208 7.32 2.20 -25.29
C HIS A 208 7.18 2.31 -23.77
N PRO A 209 6.20 1.62 -23.16
CA PRO A 209 6.02 1.66 -21.72
C PRO A 209 7.04 0.82 -20.98
N VAL A 210 7.43 1.28 -19.80
CA VAL A 210 8.01 0.48 -18.74
C VAL A 210 6.93 -0.43 -18.18
N VAL A 211 7.20 -1.72 -18.03
CA VAL A 211 6.29 -2.66 -17.37
C VAL A 211 6.70 -2.76 -15.90
N VAL A 212 5.72 -2.66 -14.99
CA VAL A 212 5.90 -2.89 -13.56
C VAL A 212 5.08 -4.11 -13.14
N LEU A 213 5.72 -5.06 -12.49
CA LEU A 213 5.06 -6.22 -11.90
C LEU A 213 5.30 -6.22 -10.39
N GLY A 214 4.24 -6.21 -9.62
CA GLY A 214 4.30 -6.22 -8.17
C GLY A 214 3.44 -7.29 -7.54
N GLY A 215 3.83 -7.71 -6.35
CA GLY A 215 3.08 -8.68 -5.56
C GLY A 215 3.15 -8.35 -4.08
N GLU A 216 2.11 -8.69 -3.37
CA GLU A 216 2.03 -8.52 -1.93
C GLU A 216 1.35 -9.71 -1.27
N VAL A 217 1.89 -10.16 -0.13
CA VAL A 217 1.32 -11.24 0.68
C VAL A 217 1.46 -10.88 2.15
N GLN A 218 0.34 -10.79 2.87
CA GLN A 218 0.33 -10.54 4.30
C GLN A 218 0.55 -11.86 5.06
N LEU A 219 1.58 -11.87 5.90
CA LEU A 219 1.97 -13.02 6.71
C LEU A 219 1.35 -13.00 8.10
N SER A 220 1.07 -11.80 8.62
CA SER A 220 0.49 -11.60 9.95
C SER A 220 -0.23 -10.25 10.04
N ASN A 221 -0.83 -9.93 11.19
CA ASN A 221 -1.44 -8.62 11.46
C ASN A 221 -0.45 -7.44 11.49
N SER A 222 0.83 -7.69 11.22
CA SER A 222 1.86 -6.64 11.29
C SER A 222 2.97 -6.82 10.28
N ILE A 223 2.92 -7.86 9.43
CA ILE A 223 3.98 -8.19 8.49
C ILE A 223 3.39 -8.55 7.14
N LYS A 224 3.91 -7.93 6.09
CA LYS A 224 3.59 -8.19 4.69
C LYS A 224 4.89 -8.33 3.88
N LEU A 225 4.96 -9.29 2.99
CA LEU A 225 6.00 -9.38 1.96
C LEU A 225 5.56 -8.61 0.72
N LEU A 226 6.51 -7.94 0.08
CA LEU A 226 6.32 -7.14 -1.11
C LEU A 226 7.39 -7.47 -2.15
N THR A 227 7.01 -7.43 -3.42
CA THR A 227 7.96 -7.38 -4.54
C THR A 227 7.48 -6.34 -5.55
N GLU A 228 8.43 -5.65 -6.16
CA GLU A 228 8.20 -4.61 -7.16
C GLU A 228 9.30 -4.68 -8.19
N ASN A 229 8.93 -5.03 -9.43
CA ASN A 229 9.89 -5.32 -10.47
C ASN A 229 9.61 -4.44 -11.70
N TRP A 230 10.65 -3.79 -12.21
CA TRP A 230 10.60 -2.83 -13.29
C TRP A 230 11.33 -3.37 -14.52
N PHE A 231 10.66 -3.32 -15.67
CA PHE A 231 11.16 -3.81 -16.95
C PHE A 231 11.10 -2.68 -17.98
N PRO A 232 12.14 -1.85 -18.09
CA PRO A 232 12.22 -0.81 -19.11
C PRO A 232 12.24 -1.42 -20.51
N PRO A 233 11.64 -0.78 -21.52
CA PRO A 233 11.58 -1.30 -22.88
C PRO A 233 12.94 -1.21 -23.58
N GLY A 234 13.19 -2.14 -24.51
CA GLY A 234 14.34 -2.09 -25.42
C GLY A 234 15.70 -2.29 -24.77
N THR A 235 15.76 -2.77 -23.54
CA THR A 235 16.98 -3.05 -22.80
C THR A 235 16.92 -4.42 -22.13
N ASP A 236 18.09 -5.04 -21.90
CA ASP A 236 18.21 -6.22 -21.05
C ASP A 236 18.17 -5.85 -19.56
N PHE A 237 18.23 -4.57 -19.26
CA PHE A 237 18.16 -4.04 -17.89
C PHE A 237 16.78 -4.29 -17.30
N SER A 238 16.76 -4.78 -16.07
CA SER A 238 15.57 -4.76 -15.23
C SER A 238 15.95 -4.56 -13.77
N MET A 239 14.98 -4.14 -12.96
CA MET A 239 15.16 -3.95 -11.52
C MET A 239 14.19 -4.85 -10.79
N VAL A 240 14.69 -5.81 -10.04
CA VAL A 240 13.89 -6.73 -9.23
C VAL A 240 14.05 -6.39 -7.76
N SER A 241 13.00 -6.61 -6.97
CA SER A 241 13.03 -6.28 -5.55
C SER A 241 12.40 -7.34 -4.67
N LEU A 242 12.78 -7.28 -3.41
CA LEU A 242 12.09 -7.96 -2.32
C LEU A 242 12.09 -7.04 -1.11
N GLY A 243 10.93 -6.93 -0.45
CA GLY A 243 10.77 -6.13 0.75
C GLY A 243 9.83 -6.75 1.77
N ILE A 244 9.98 -6.29 3.00
CA ILE A 244 9.11 -6.61 4.12
C ILE A 244 8.52 -5.29 4.62
N ARG A 245 7.18 -5.23 4.72
CA ARG A 245 6.46 -4.15 5.38
C ARG A 245 6.07 -4.57 6.77
N PHE A 246 6.49 -3.78 7.75
CA PHE A 246 5.96 -3.82 9.11
C PHE A 246 4.89 -2.75 9.24
N PHE A 247 3.71 -3.10 9.76
CA PHE A 247 2.62 -2.15 9.87
C PHE A 247 1.80 -2.31 11.15
N GLY A 248 1.30 -1.21 11.62
CA GLY A 248 0.33 -1.09 12.71
C GLY A 248 -0.99 -0.50 12.21
N GLU A 249 -1.73 0.18 13.08
CA GLU A 249 -2.98 0.85 12.69
C GLU A 249 -2.73 2.07 11.79
N ASN A 250 -1.70 2.85 12.10
CA ASN A 250 -1.39 4.10 11.39
C ASN A 250 0.03 4.15 10.84
N LEU A 251 0.97 3.38 11.40
CA LEU A 251 2.37 3.40 11.00
C LEU A 251 2.68 2.19 10.13
N SER A 252 3.46 2.41 9.07
CA SER A 252 4.12 1.34 8.31
C SER A 252 5.56 1.72 7.99
N THR A 253 6.40 0.70 7.88
CA THR A 253 7.81 0.81 7.52
C THR A 253 8.15 -0.31 6.57
N ASP A 254 8.72 0.01 5.42
CA ASP A 254 9.24 -0.98 4.49
C ASP A 254 10.75 -1.06 4.62
N LEU A 255 11.25 -2.28 4.66
CA LEU A 255 12.67 -2.62 4.53
C LEU A 255 12.82 -3.57 3.35
N GLY A 256 13.69 -3.26 2.41
CA GLY A 256 13.86 -4.08 1.23
C GLY A 256 15.13 -3.75 0.47
N PHE A 257 15.23 -4.29 -0.71
CA PHE A 257 16.31 -3.99 -1.63
C PHE A 257 15.84 -4.13 -3.09
N PHE A 258 16.47 -3.35 -3.95
CA PHE A 258 16.36 -3.46 -5.39
C PHE A 258 17.68 -3.98 -5.95
N VAL A 259 17.58 -4.92 -6.87
CA VAL A 259 18.72 -5.52 -7.57
C VAL A 259 18.58 -5.25 -9.07
N PRO A 260 19.47 -4.45 -9.67
CA PRO A 260 19.53 -4.33 -11.11
C PRO A 260 20.04 -5.63 -11.73
N THR A 261 19.44 -6.03 -12.84
CA THR A 261 19.85 -7.21 -13.62
C THR A 261 20.09 -6.79 -15.08
N GLY A 262 20.79 -7.61 -15.86
CA GLY A 262 21.12 -7.28 -17.25
C GLY A 262 22.30 -6.31 -17.41
N ILE A 263 23.13 -6.14 -16.37
CA ILE A 263 24.36 -5.33 -16.41
C ILE A 263 25.56 -6.27 -16.51
N ASP A 264 26.21 -6.31 -17.66
CA ASP A 264 27.37 -7.15 -17.87
C ASP A 264 28.59 -6.65 -17.06
N GLY A 265 29.33 -7.59 -16.46
CA GLY A 265 30.66 -7.35 -15.88
C GLY A 265 30.70 -6.75 -14.48
N GLN A 266 29.57 -6.56 -13.81
CA GLN A 266 29.53 -6.10 -12.42
C GLN A 266 29.09 -7.22 -11.47
N GLY A 267 29.72 -7.25 -10.27
CA GLY A 267 29.23 -8.09 -9.17
C GLY A 267 27.79 -7.71 -8.76
N ALA A 268 27.16 -8.52 -7.94
CA ALA A 268 25.82 -8.25 -7.47
C ALA A 268 25.75 -6.90 -6.72
N ILE A 269 25.15 -5.89 -7.37
CA ILE A 269 24.85 -4.59 -6.77
C ILE A 269 23.43 -4.68 -6.22
N PHE A 270 23.20 -4.14 -5.03
CA PHE A 270 21.85 -3.98 -4.50
C PHE A 270 21.70 -2.57 -3.92
N PHE A 271 20.50 -2.02 -4.07
CA PHE A 271 20.15 -0.74 -3.49
C PHE A 271 19.20 -1.01 -2.32
N PRO A 272 19.61 -0.70 -1.09
CA PRO A 272 18.71 -0.83 0.06
C PRO A 272 17.51 0.10 -0.13
N TRP A 273 16.39 -0.29 0.44
CA TRP A 273 15.16 0.51 0.43
C TRP A 273 14.60 0.60 1.82
N VAL A 274 14.32 1.82 2.26
CA VAL A 274 13.67 2.08 3.53
C VAL A 274 12.64 3.20 3.37
N ASN A 275 11.48 3.00 3.99
CA ASN A 275 10.51 4.08 4.13
C ASN A 275 9.84 4.05 5.50
N PHE A 276 9.27 5.19 5.87
CA PHE A 276 8.41 5.36 7.02
C PHE A 276 7.15 6.08 6.57
N VAL A 277 5.98 5.53 6.90
CA VAL A 277 4.70 6.09 6.49
C VAL A 277 3.78 6.20 7.69
N TYR A 278 3.24 7.38 7.92
CA TYR A 278 2.15 7.62 8.86
C TYR A 278 0.87 7.83 8.09
N ASN A 279 -0.10 6.94 8.30
CA ASN A 279 -1.41 6.96 7.66
C ASN A 279 -2.46 7.51 8.64
N PHE A 280 -3.44 8.24 8.11
CA PHE A 280 -4.51 8.84 8.91
C PHE A 280 -5.85 8.74 8.16
N GLY A 281 -6.97 8.93 8.89
CA GLY A 281 -8.32 8.86 8.32
C GLY A 281 -8.85 7.43 8.09
N HIS A 282 -8.25 6.43 8.75
CA HIS A 282 -8.66 5.02 8.64
C HIS A 282 -9.59 4.60 9.75
#